data_540fa40541e987aaf9aca766f50dad99
#
_entry.id   540fa40541e987aaf9aca766f50dad99
#
_cell.length_a   1.000
_cell.length_b   1.000
_cell.length_c   1.000
_cell.angle_alpha   90.00
_cell.angle_beta   90.00
_cell.angle_gamma   90.00
#
_symmetry.space_group_name_H-M   'P 1'
#
loop_
_entity.id
_entity.type
_entity.pdbx_description
1 polymer ?
#
loop_
_entity_poly.entity_id
_entity_poly.type
_entity_poly.pdbx_seq_one_letter_code
_entity_poly.pdbx_strand_id
1 'polypeptide(L)'
;DPANDLSFDEEDNAATAPLGAVISNAFRWMGDERPKVPWHKTIIYEVHVKGFTYKSPWIPRDHRGTYEGLASEGSLRHLRSLGVTTIELLPVHHHIDERFLFDKGRKNYWGYNTLGFFAPDVGLASDSQPQAAVNEFKRMVRTLHRNGFEVILDVVYNHTSEGNHLGPTLSMKGLDNAAYYRLVHNDPRHYMDYTGCGNTLNMQSPRALQLVMDSLRYWVQEMHVDGFRFDLAAALAREAHDVDRLGGFLDIIHQDPILSQVKLIAEPWDVGPGGYQVGNFPVLWTEWNGKYRDCVRRFWRGDGHTASEFATRLCGSSDLYKHNGRRPYASINFVTSHDGFTLQDLVSYNHKHNEANGQNNEDGDNHNISWNCGAEGATLDPAVLEMRERQKKNFMATLLFSQGVPMIRSGDEFSQSQGGNNNAYCQDSPISWLRWKLTERETSYFEFVQKAIKFWSEQPVLQRRQFFQGRAIRGEAVRDVVWLTPLGVEMTDSDWHKHYTRCLGMRMEGQMVDEIDERGKHITGDTLLILFNSHNEPIPFRLPPHAPNEYWHPELDTAIESQKSRMYADEPYPLQANSMAVLKLGRQKRSILPMLS
;
A
#
# COMPACT_ATOMS: atom_id res chain seq x y z
N ASP A 1 -34.47 -16.12 -18.74
CA ASP A 1 -34.62 -16.48 -20.16
C ASP A 1 -33.92 -17.80 -20.43
N PRO A 2 -34.61 -18.85 -20.95
CA PRO A 2 -34.02 -20.14 -21.24
C PRO A 2 -33.03 -20.13 -22.41
N ALA A 3 -33.03 -19.10 -23.24
CA ALA A 3 -32.06 -18.90 -24.32
C ALA A 3 -30.84 -18.06 -23.87
N ASN A 4 -30.80 -17.61 -22.63
CA ASN A 4 -29.77 -16.73 -22.06
C ASN A 4 -29.60 -15.46 -22.91
N ASP A 5 -28.37 -15.19 -23.39
CA ASP A 5 -28.03 -14.02 -24.18
C ASP A 5 -28.42 -14.14 -25.68
N LEU A 6 -29.04 -15.24 -26.10
CA LEU A 6 -29.51 -15.44 -27.51
C LEU A 6 -30.89 -14.88 -27.77
N SER A 7 -31.58 -14.35 -26.77
CA SER A 7 -32.84 -13.65 -26.87
C SER A 7 -32.86 -12.48 -25.89
N PHE A 8 -33.84 -11.58 -26.04
CA PHE A 8 -34.06 -10.51 -25.06
C PHE A 8 -35.26 -10.84 -24.17
N ASP A 9 -35.27 -10.25 -22.99
CA ASP A 9 -36.37 -10.35 -22.04
C ASP A 9 -37.50 -9.41 -22.46
N GLU A 10 -38.73 -9.91 -22.51
CA GLU A 10 -39.91 -9.12 -22.88
C GLU A 10 -40.61 -8.52 -21.64
N GLU A 11 -40.19 -8.92 -20.44
CA GLU A 11 -40.72 -8.39 -19.16
C GLU A 11 -40.20 -6.96 -18.92
N ASP A 12 -41.10 -6.07 -18.49
CA ASP A 12 -40.73 -4.73 -18.05
C ASP A 12 -39.92 -4.76 -16.77
N ASN A 13 -38.64 -4.37 -16.84
CA ASN A 13 -37.72 -4.34 -15.69
C ASN A 13 -37.74 -3.01 -14.93
N ALA A 14 -38.65 -2.07 -15.21
CA ALA A 14 -38.69 -0.75 -14.57
C ALA A 14 -38.80 -0.82 -13.04
N ALA A 15 -39.41 -1.89 -12.51
CA ALA A 15 -39.53 -2.09 -11.07
C ALA A 15 -38.23 -2.54 -10.38
N THR A 16 -37.27 -3.07 -11.14
CA THR A 16 -36.02 -3.67 -10.62
C THR A 16 -34.76 -3.02 -11.16
N ALA A 17 -34.88 -2.16 -12.18
CA ALA A 17 -33.76 -1.45 -12.75
C ALA A 17 -33.09 -0.51 -11.73
N PRO A 18 -31.75 -0.39 -11.73
CA PRO A 18 -31.06 0.59 -10.91
C PRO A 18 -31.55 2.01 -11.20
N LEU A 19 -31.90 2.73 -10.13
CA LEU A 19 -32.40 4.11 -10.23
C LEU A 19 -31.29 5.11 -10.01
N GLY A 20 -31.21 6.13 -10.88
CA GLY A 20 -30.41 7.33 -10.66
C GLY A 20 -31.18 8.38 -9.86
N ALA A 21 -30.48 9.20 -9.11
CA ALA A 21 -31.07 10.34 -8.39
C ALA A 21 -30.51 11.65 -8.92
N VAL A 22 -31.39 12.64 -9.08
CA VAL A 22 -30.97 14.03 -9.32
C VAL A 22 -30.46 14.62 -8.00
N ILE A 23 -29.20 15.04 -7.99
CA ILE A 23 -28.55 15.63 -6.82
C ILE A 23 -28.14 17.08 -7.07
N SER A 24 -27.95 17.84 -6.01
CA SER A 24 -27.32 19.16 -6.04
C SER A 24 -25.83 19.03 -5.71
N ASN A 25 -24.98 19.62 -6.53
CA ASN A 25 -23.53 19.71 -6.24
C ASN A 25 -23.19 20.82 -5.23
N ALA A 26 -24.18 21.63 -4.84
CA ALA A 26 -23.98 22.70 -3.88
C ALA A 26 -23.52 22.16 -2.52
N PHE A 27 -22.28 22.45 -2.15
CA PHE A 27 -21.68 22.07 -0.86
C PHE A 27 -20.81 23.20 -0.34
N ARG A 28 -20.87 23.46 0.97
CA ARG A 28 -20.02 24.48 1.61
C ARG A 28 -18.68 23.89 2.00
N TRP A 29 -17.68 24.03 1.16
CA TRP A 29 -16.32 23.56 1.42
C TRP A 29 -15.60 24.37 2.52
N MET A 30 -16.07 25.60 2.84
CA MET A 30 -15.58 26.44 3.97
C MET A 30 -14.06 26.69 3.89
N GLY A 31 -13.54 26.96 2.70
CA GLY A 31 -12.11 27.18 2.48
C GLY A 31 -11.26 25.92 2.62
N ASP A 32 -11.78 24.78 2.17
CA ASP A 32 -11.03 23.52 2.15
C ASP A 32 -9.75 23.66 1.32
N GLU A 33 -8.63 23.25 1.90
CA GLU A 33 -7.32 23.24 1.24
C GLU A 33 -6.74 21.82 1.30
N ARG A 34 -6.30 21.31 0.16
CA ARG A 34 -5.62 20.02 0.06
C ARG A 34 -4.29 20.06 0.79
N PRO A 35 -3.92 19.02 1.57
CA PRO A 35 -2.66 18.98 2.32
C PRO A 35 -1.41 19.00 1.42
N LYS A 36 -1.49 18.44 0.21
CA LYS A 36 -0.38 18.40 -0.78
C LYS A 36 0.91 17.83 -0.20
N VAL A 37 0.80 16.70 0.49
CA VAL A 37 1.94 16.02 1.09
C VAL A 37 2.92 15.58 -0.02
N PRO A 38 4.20 15.97 0.02
CA PRO A 38 5.17 15.52 -0.97
C PRO A 38 5.33 13.98 -0.95
N TRP A 39 5.46 13.35 -2.10
CA TRP A 39 5.59 11.90 -2.22
C TRP A 39 6.64 11.29 -1.27
N HIS A 40 7.81 11.90 -1.12
CA HIS A 40 8.88 11.42 -0.24
C HIS A 40 8.56 11.54 1.26
N LYS A 41 7.46 12.22 1.62
CA LYS A 41 6.94 12.34 3.00
C LYS A 41 5.61 11.63 3.19
N THR A 42 5.13 10.94 2.16
CA THR A 42 3.86 10.23 2.17
C THR A 42 3.99 8.88 2.88
N ILE A 43 3.07 8.59 3.77
CA ILE A 43 2.79 7.24 4.29
C ILE A 43 1.33 6.96 3.97
N ILE A 44 1.08 5.96 3.13
CA ILE A 44 -0.26 5.55 2.73
C ILE A 44 -0.83 4.59 3.76
N TYR A 45 -2.10 4.78 4.11
CA TYR A 45 -2.87 3.87 4.95
C TYR A 45 -4.08 3.40 4.15
N GLU A 46 -4.03 2.14 3.69
CA GLU A 46 -5.09 1.49 2.94
C GLU A 46 -6.22 1.08 3.87
N VAL A 47 -7.45 1.49 3.60
CA VAL A 47 -8.55 1.30 4.53
C VAL A 47 -9.90 1.08 3.85
N HIS A 48 -10.70 0.14 4.36
CA HIS A 48 -12.10 -0.02 4.03
C HIS A 48 -12.97 0.79 5.00
N VAL A 49 -13.79 1.70 4.48
CA VAL A 49 -14.62 2.62 5.29
C VAL A 49 -15.42 1.90 6.36
N LYS A 50 -16.16 0.85 5.98
CA LYS A 50 -16.96 0.05 6.92
C LYS A 50 -16.09 -0.77 7.86
N GLY A 51 -15.13 -1.49 7.34
CA GLY A 51 -14.30 -2.40 8.14
C GLY A 51 -13.53 -1.71 9.25
N PHE A 52 -13.02 -0.51 8.97
CA PHE A 52 -12.29 0.29 9.94
C PHE A 52 -13.16 0.76 11.10
N THR A 53 -14.38 1.18 10.85
CA THR A 53 -15.20 1.91 11.83
C THR A 53 -16.25 1.04 12.52
N TYR A 54 -16.69 -0.07 11.93
CA TYR A 54 -17.89 -0.80 12.30
C TYR A 54 -17.89 -1.31 13.75
N LYS A 55 -16.77 -1.79 14.26
CA LYS A 55 -16.63 -2.28 15.64
C LYS A 55 -15.97 -1.26 16.58
N SER A 56 -15.69 -0.05 16.11
CA SER A 56 -15.00 0.95 16.94
C SER A 56 -15.87 1.36 18.15
N PRO A 57 -15.33 1.26 19.37
CA PRO A 57 -16.06 1.69 20.57
C PRO A 57 -16.14 3.22 20.72
N TRP A 58 -15.31 3.96 20.00
CA TRP A 58 -15.20 5.41 20.10
C TRP A 58 -16.09 6.18 19.11
N ILE A 59 -16.78 5.44 18.24
CA ILE A 59 -17.67 6.01 17.20
C ILE A 59 -19.13 5.75 17.62
N PRO A 60 -20.02 6.78 17.54
CA PRO A 60 -21.44 6.60 17.73
C PRO A 60 -22.01 5.47 16.86
N ARG A 61 -22.96 4.71 17.37
CA ARG A 61 -23.44 3.49 16.68
C ARG A 61 -23.99 3.75 15.28
N ASP A 62 -24.69 4.85 15.12
CA ASP A 62 -25.30 5.35 13.87
C ASP A 62 -24.29 5.81 12.82
N HIS A 63 -23.06 6.14 13.24
CA HIS A 63 -21.97 6.52 12.33
C HIS A 63 -21.00 5.35 12.04
N ARG A 64 -21.14 4.19 12.69
CA ARG A 64 -20.24 3.06 12.47
C ARG A 64 -20.44 2.44 11.09
N GLY A 65 -19.35 2.18 10.40
CA GLY A 65 -19.37 1.61 9.06
C GLY A 65 -19.60 2.64 7.95
N THR A 66 -19.52 3.93 8.25
CA THR A 66 -19.89 5.01 7.32
C THR A 66 -18.77 6.01 7.10
N TYR A 67 -18.92 6.89 6.09
CA TYR A 67 -18.01 8.02 5.83
C TYR A 67 -17.90 8.94 7.06
N GLU A 68 -19.02 9.22 7.74
CA GLU A 68 -19.03 10.03 8.97
C GLU A 68 -18.23 9.35 10.09
N GLY A 69 -18.30 8.02 10.18
CA GLY A 69 -17.51 7.24 11.11
C GLY A 69 -16.01 7.37 10.87
N LEU A 70 -15.57 7.35 9.60
CA LEU A 70 -14.16 7.54 9.26
C LEU A 70 -13.68 8.97 9.60
N ALA A 71 -14.54 9.98 9.44
CA ALA A 71 -14.27 11.36 9.77
C ALA A 71 -14.45 11.70 11.27
N SER A 72 -14.84 10.72 12.09
CA SER A 72 -15.08 10.96 13.53
C SER A 72 -13.78 11.20 14.31
N GLU A 73 -13.85 11.90 15.45
CA GLU A 73 -12.69 12.17 16.29
C GLU A 73 -11.99 10.90 16.78
N GLY A 74 -12.73 9.80 16.97
CA GLY A 74 -12.15 8.49 17.32
C GLY A 74 -11.21 7.96 16.24
N SER A 75 -11.65 8.01 14.98
CA SER A 75 -10.86 7.63 13.81
C SER A 75 -9.65 8.56 13.62
N LEU A 76 -9.89 9.87 13.65
CA LEU A 76 -8.84 10.88 13.48
C LEU A 76 -7.75 10.79 14.54
N ARG A 77 -8.12 10.49 15.78
CA ARG A 77 -7.15 10.27 16.87
C ARG A 77 -6.24 9.08 16.60
N HIS A 78 -6.79 7.97 16.13
CA HIS A 78 -6.00 6.80 15.77
C HIS A 78 -5.03 7.14 14.62
N LEU A 79 -5.54 7.70 13.52
CA LEU A 79 -4.74 8.05 12.35
C LEU A 79 -3.60 9.04 12.68
N ARG A 80 -3.90 10.08 13.49
CA ARG A 80 -2.88 11.03 13.97
C ARG A 80 -1.85 10.35 14.87
N SER A 81 -2.31 9.47 15.77
CA SER A 81 -1.41 8.76 16.68
C SER A 81 -0.48 7.77 15.95
N LEU A 82 -0.95 7.21 14.85
CA LEU A 82 -0.16 6.36 13.98
C LEU A 82 0.87 7.16 13.16
N GLY A 83 0.51 8.38 12.73
CA GLY A 83 1.40 9.27 11.99
C GLY A 83 1.36 9.08 10.47
N VAL A 84 0.33 8.43 9.93
CA VAL A 84 0.09 8.33 8.48
C VAL A 84 -0.33 9.68 7.89
N THR A 85 -0.17 9.87 6.59
CA THR A 85 -0.41 11.16 5.92
C THR A 85 -1.50 11.10 4.86
N THR A 86 -1.75 9.92 4.32
CA THR A 86 -2.61 9.73 3.16
C THR A 86 -3.49 8.51 3.39
N ILE A 87 -4.79 8.67 3.22
CA ILE A 87 -5.78 7.62 3.38
C ILE A 87 -6.18 7.13 1.99
N GLU A 88 -5.87 5.87 1.68
CA GLU A 88 -6.30 5.20 0.45
C GLU A 88 -7.55 4.37 0.77
N LEU A 89 -8.69 4.80 0.22
CA LEU A 89 -9.97 4.16 0.44
C LEU A 89 -10.16 3.03 -0.57
N LEU A 90 -10.43 1.80 -0.10
CA LEU A 90 -10.97 0.75 -0.95
C LEU A 90 -12.22 1.29 -1.68
N PRO A 91 -12.65 0.66 -2.80
CA PRO A 91 -13.64 1.27 -3.69
C PRO A 91 -14.86 1.83 -2.98
N VAL A 92 -15.10 3.10 -3.20
CA VAL A 92 -16.25 3.86 -2.68
C VAL A 92 -17.23 4.26 -3.78
N HIS A 93 -16.96 3.91 -5.02
CA HIS A 93 -17.94 4.05 -6.08
C HIS A 93 -19.13 3.13 -5.82
N HIS A 94 -20.32 3.57 -6.19
CA HIS A 94 -21.51 2.73 -6.07
C HIS A 94 -21.32 1.42 -6.83
N HIS A 95 -21.45 0.31 -6.13
CA HIS A 95 -21.23 -1.05 -6.63
C HIS A 95 -22.43 -1.94 -6.30
N ILE A 96 -22.48 -3.11 -6.92
CA ILE A 96 -23.50 -4.12 -6.67
C ILE A 96 -22.87 -5.47 -6.38
N ASP A 97 -23.65 -6.32 -5.73
CA ASP A 97 -23.24 -7.70 -5.48
C ASP A 97 -23.36 -8.54 -6.77
N GLU A 98 -22.42 -9.42 -7.01
CA GLU A 98 -22.51 -10.41 -8.08
C GLU A 98 -23.61 -11.42 -7.79
N ARG A 99 -24.29 -11.90 -8.82
CA ARG A 99 -25.39 -12.85 -8.72
C ARG A 99 -25.03 -14.07 -7.87
N PHE A 100 -23.84 -14.65 -8.07
CA PHE A 100 -23.41 -15.83 -7.34
C PHE A 100 -23.17 -15.56 -5.83
N LEU A 101 -22.82 -14.33 -5.46
CA LEU A 101 -22.70 -13.91 -4.05
C LEU A 101 -24.09 -13.75 -3.43
N PHE A 102 -25.00 -13.08 -4.15
CA PHE A 102 -26.37 -12.92 -3.72
C PHE A 102 -27.06 -14.28 -3.48
N ASP A 103 -26.90 -15.23 -4.39
CA ASP A 103 -27.46 -16.58 -4.29
C ASP A 103 -26.91 -17.34 -3.07
N LYS A 104 -25.73 -16.97 -2.56
CA LYS A 104 -25.09 -17.51 -1.34
C LYS A 104 -25.36 -16.66 -0.09
N GLY A 105 -26.18 -15.60 -0.19
CA GLY A 105 -26.43 -14.67 0.92
C GLY A 105 -25.20 -13.87 1.34
N ARG A 106 -24.28 -13.60 0.40
CA ARG A 106 -23.06 -12.83 0.60
C ARG A 106 -23.13 -11.50 -0.15
N LYS A 107 -22.17 -10.61 0.15
CA LYS A 107 -22.03 -9.29 -0.49
C LYS A 107 -20.62 -9.12 -1.02
N ASN A 108 -20.47 -8.33 -2.07
CA ASN A 108 -19.18 -7.81 -2.47
C ASN A 108 -18.77 -6.72 -1.47
N TYR A 109 -18.00 -7.13 -0.45
CA TYR A 109 -17.62 -6.25 0.64
C TYR A 109 -16.53 -5.24 0.24
N TRP A 110 -15.60 -5.62 -0.64
CA TRP A 110 -14.52 -4.70 -1.05
C TRP A 110 -14.96 -3.61 -2.00
N GLY A 111 -16.00 -3.87 -2.83
CA GLY A 111 -16.52 -2.90 -3.78
C GLY A 111 -15.90 -2.94 -5.18
N TYR A 112 -15.10 -3.95 -5.52
CA TYR A 112 -14.51 -4.08 -6.87
C TYR A 112 -15.52 -4.61 -7.90
N ASN A 113 -16.73 -4.09 -7.90
CA ASN A 113 -17.81 -4.44 -8.83
C ASN A 113 -18.65 -3.20 -9.16
N THR A 114 -17.99 -2.17 -9.67
CA THR A 114 -18.54 -0.82 -9.86
C THR A 114 -19.67 -0.77 -10.87
N LEU A 115 -20.75 -0.07 -10.51
CA LEU A 115 -21.87 0.30 -11.38
C LEU A 115 -21.87 1.80 -11.68
N GLY A 116 -21.68 2.63 -10.66
CA GLY A 116 -21.85 4.08 -10.74
C GLY A 116 -20.54 4.85 -10.61
N PHE A 117 -19.91 5.22 -11.74
CA PHE A 117 -18.63 5.92 -11.75
C PHE A 117 -18.63 7.33 -11.14
N PHE A 118 -19.80 7.97 -10.97
CA PHE A 118 -19.96 9.32 -10.43
C PHE A 118 -20.65 9.36 -9.06
N ALA A 119 -20.96 8.20 -8.49
CA ALA A 119 -21.73 8.14 -7.27
C ALA A 119 -20.94 7.49 -6.14
N PRO A 120 -20.85 8.11 -4.92
CA PRO A 120 -20.40 7.42 -3.74
C PRO A 120 -21.40 6.32 -3.36
N ASP A 121 -20.89 5.23 -2.81
CA ASP A 121 -21.74 4.13 -2.36
C ASP A 121 -22.62 4.57 -1.19
N VAL A 122 -23.94 4.50 -1.39
CA VAL A 122 -24.92 4.85 -0.35
C VAL A 122 -24.92 3.88 0.83
N GLY A 123 -24.44 2.64 0.62
CA GLY A 123 -24.30 1.65 1.67
C GLY A 123 -23.19 1.97 2.69
N LEU A 124 -22.31 2.93 2.35
CA LEU A 124 -21.26 3.44 3.22
C LEU A 124 -21.62 4.80 3.86
N ALA A 125 -22.85 5.27 3.69
CA ALA A 125 -23.34 6.49 4.32
C ALA A 125 -24.22 6.18 5.56
N SER A 126 -24.30 7.12 6.49
CA SER A 126 -25.17 7.02 7.66
C SER A 126 -26.66 7.25 7.31
N ASP A 127 -26.90 7.98 6.21
CA ASP A 127 -28.20 8.19 5.60
C ASP A 127 -28.18 7.71 4.16
N SER A 128 -29.04 6.75 3.85
CA SER A 128 -29.13 6.10 2.53
C SER A 128 -29.73 6.97 1.42
N GLN A 129 -30.13 8.22 1.73
CA GLN A 129 -30.58 9.14 0.70
C GLN A 129 -29.40 9.58 -0.18
N PRO A 130 -29.50 9.52 -1.52
CA PRO A 130 -28.37 9.81 -2.41
C PRO A 130 -27.72 11.17 -2.18
N GLN A 131 -28.51 12.23 -1.95
CA GLN A 131 -28.00 13.57 -1.64
C GLN A 131 -27.26 13.60 -0.30
N ALA A 132 -27.75 12.87 0.69
CA ALA A 132 -27.10 12.79 2.01
C ALA A 132 -25.75 12.06 1.90
N ALA A 133 -25.66 10.96 1.17
CA ALA A 133 -24.43 10.21 0.93
C ALA A 133 -23.35 11.06 0.24
N VAL A 134 -23.70 11.83 -0.80
CA VAL A 134 -22.78 12.77 -1.45
C VAL A 134 -22.26 13.82 -0.46
N ASN A 135 -23.15 14.39 0.33
CA ASN A 135 -22.78 15.41 1.31
C ASN A 135 -21.91 14.83 2.44
N GLU A 136 -22.19 13.61 2.85
CA GLU A 136 -21.44 12.92 3.89
C GLU A 136 -20.02 12.61 3.42
N PHE A 137 -19.87 12.10 2.20
CA PHE A 137 -18.55 11.90 1.59
C PHE A 137 -17.75 13.21 1.51
N LYS A 138 -18.36 14.30 1.01
CA LYS A 138 -17.73 15.63 0.95
C LYS A 138 -17.33 16.14 2.35
N ARG A 139 -18.16 15.90 3.39
CA ARG A 139 -17.80 16.23 4.78
C ARG A 139 -16.61 15.42 5.28
N MET A 140 -16.56 14.12 4.95
CA MET A 140 -15.44 13.25 5.31
C MET A 140 -14.14 13.79 4.70
N VAL A 141 -14.07 14.02 3.40
CA VAL A 141 -12.89 14.57 2.72
C VAL A 141 -12.44 15.88 3.36
N ARG A 142 -13.35 16.85 3.48
CA ARG A 142 -13.05 18.14 4.14
C ARG A 142 -12.51 17.98 5.56
N THR A 143 -13.03 17.01 6.32
CA THR A 143 -12.60 16.77 7.70
C THR A 143 -11.22 16.14 7.74
N LEU A 144 -10.93 15.20 6.85
CA LEU A 144 -9.61 14.60 6.71
C LEU A 144 -8.58 15.65 6.30
N HIS A 145 -8.84 16.51 5.31
CA HIS A 145 -7.97 17.62 4.91
C HIS A 145 -7.62 18.55 6.07
N ARG A 146 -8.63 18.97 6.85
CA ARG A 146 -8.43 19.81 8.04
C ARG A 146 -7.55 19.17 9.11
N ASN A 147 -7.42 17.86 9.09
CA ASN A 147 -6.55 17.10 9.97
C ASN A 147 -5.21 16.70 9.31
N GLY A 148 -4.92 17.23 8.12
CA GLY A 148 -3.67 17.02 7.40
C GLY A 148 -3.58 15.71 6.61
N PHE A 149 -4.70 15.00 6.40
CA PHE A 149 -4.73 13.75 5.64
C PHE A 149 -5.19 14.01 4.20
N GLU A 150 -4.45 13.50 3.23
CA GLU A 150 -4.89 13.35 1.86
C GLU A 150 -5.84 12.16 1.72
N VAL A 151 -6.71 12.20 0.71
CA VAL A 151 -7.65 11.13 0.39
C VAL A 151 -7.41 10.64 -1.04
N ILE A 152 -7.03 9.38 -1.17
CA ILE A 152 -6.87 8.67 -2.45
C ILE A 152 -8.02 7.67 -2.57
N LEU A 153 -8.59 7.55 -3.76
CA LEU A 153 -9.59 6.53 -4.06
C LEU A 153 -8.99 5.38 -4.84
N ASP A 154 -9.28 4.17 -4.40
CA ASP A 154 -9.12 3.00 -5.25
C ASP A 154 -10.28 2.94 -6.24
N VAL A 155 -9.97 2.95 -7.54
CA VAL A 155 -10.96 3.08 -8.61
C VAL A 155 -10.88 1.95 -9.61
N VAL A 156 -12.07 1.44 -9.96
CA VAL A 156 -12.23 0.31 -10.87
C VAL A 156 -12.83 0.83 -12.18
N TYR A 157 -11.98 1.07 -13.16
CA TYR A 157 -12.39 1.47 -14.51
C TYR A 157 -12.03 0.42 -15.58
N ASN A 158 -11.37 -0.65 -15.17
CA ASN A 158 -10.95 -1.72 -16.06
C ASN A 158 -12.10 -2.66 -16.45
N HIS A 159 -13.09 -2.83 -15.57
CA HIS A 159 -14.29 -3.64 -15.79
C HIS A 159 -15.52 -3.03 -15.13
N THR A 160 -16.67 -3.63 -15.33
CA THR A 160 -17.93 -3.22 -14.71
C THR A 160 -18.68 -4.41 -14.11
N SER A 161 -19.68 -4.11 -13.29
CA SER A 161 -20.58 -5.08 -12.67
C SER A 161 -21.47 -5.84 -13.66
N GLU A 162 -21.40 -5.54 -14.95
CA GLU A 162 -22.21 -6.22 -15.98
C GLU A 162 -21.67 -7.60 -16.40
N GLY A 163 -20.49 -8.01 -15.83
CA GLY A 163 -19.92 -9.35 -16.00
C GLY A 163 -19.67 -9.73 -17.46
N ASN A 164 -19.74 -11.02 -17.79
CA ASN A 164 -19.54 -11.54 -19.14
C ASN A 164 -20.82 -11.45 -19.99
N HIS A 165 -20.85 -12.14 -21.15
CA HIS A 165 -22.00 -12.17 -22.07
C HIS A 165 -23.30 -12.68 -21.41
N LEU A 166 -23.23 -13.49 -20.35
CA LEU A 166 -24.36 -13.98 -19.56
C LEU A 166 -24.70 -13.07 -18.37
N GLY A 167 -23.92 -12.01 -18.13
CA GLY A 167 -24.16 -11.07 -17.05
C GLY A 167 -25.31 -10.09 -17.36
N PRO A 168 -25.80 -9.37 -16.34
CA PRO A 168 -26.94 -8.48 -16.47
C PRO A 168 -26.68 -7.30 -17.40
N THR A 169 -27.74 -6.76 -17.99
CA THR A 169 -27.73 -5.48 -18.72
C THR A 169 -28.24 -4.39 -17.79
N LEU A 170 -27.32 -3.57 -17.25
CA LEU A 170 -27.63 -2.59 -16.19
C LEU A 170 -27.37 -1.15 -16.65
N SER A 171 -26.35 -0.93 -17.46
CA SER A 171 -25.89 0.40 -17.87
C SER A 171 -25.31 0.39 -19.29
N MET A 172 -24.01 0.20 -19.42
CA MET A 172 -23.25 0.39 -20.66
C MET A 172 -23.56 -0.66 -21.74
N LYS A 173 -23.89 -1.91 -21.37
CA LYS A 173 -24.38 -2.93 -22.31
C LYS A 173 -25.64 -2.47 -23.02
N GLY A 174 -26.58 -1.90 -22.27
CA GLY A 174 -27.84 -1.43 -22.82
C GLY A 174 -27.73 -0.16 -23.67
N LEU A 175 -26.70 0.68 -23.39
CA LEU A 175 -26.47 1.93 -24.12
C LEU A 175 -25.76 1.67 -25.46
N ASP A 176 -24.59 1.07 -25.45
CA ASP A 176 -23.79 0.72 -26.62
C ASP A 176 -22.71 -0.29 -26.25
N ASN A 177 -23.05 -1.56 -26.23
CA ASN A 177 -22.16 -2.64 -25.82
C ASN A 177 -20.84 -2.62 -26.59
N ALA A 178 -20.86 -2.41 -27.88
CA ALA A 178 -19.68 -2.46 -28.75
C ALA A 178 -18.76 -1.25 -28.57
N ALA A 179 -19.29 -0.11 -28.14
CA ALA A 179 -18.48 1.08 -27.85
C ALA A 179 -17.79 1.01 -26.48
N TYR A 180 -18.46 0.46 -25.47
CA TYR A 180 -17.96 0.48 -24.10
C TYR A 180 -17.10 -0.73 -23.75
N TYR A 181 -17.32 -1.89 -24.37
CA TYR A 181 -16.59 -3.12 -24.03
C TYR A 181 -15.66 -3.58 -25.14
N ARG A 182 -14.57 -4.23 -24.76
CA ARG A 182 -13.70 -4.93 -25.69
C ARG A 182 -14.32 -6.26 -26.05
N LEU A 183 -14.79 -6.36 -27.29
CA LEU A 183 -15.38 -7.60 -27.84
C LEU A 183 -14.30 -8.44 -28.52
N VAL A 184 -14.50 -9.76 -28.53
CA VAL A 184 -13.65 -10.69 -29.29
C VAL A 184 -13.89 -10.46 -30.79
N HIS A 185 -12.82 -10.13 -31.54
CA HIS A 185 -12.93 -9.67 -32.94
C HIS A 185 -13.73 -10.62 -33.85
N ASN A 186 -13.50 -11.92 -33.77
CA ASN A 186 -14.15 -12.92 -34.61
C ASN A 186 -15.40 -13.55 -33.97
N ASP A 187 -15.74 -13.16 -32.75
CA ASP A 187 -16.90 -13.64 -32.02
C ASP A 187 -17.39 -12.55 -31.03
N PRO A 188 -18.07 -11.49 -31.57
CA PRO A 188 -18.45 -10.31 -30.78
C PRO A 188 -19.55 -10.57 -29.75
N ARG A 189 -20.03 -11.79 -29.62
CA ARG A 189 -20.86 -12.25 -28.51
C ARG A 189 -20.06 -12.25 -27.18
N HIS A 190 -18.75 -12.52 -27.25
CA HIS A 190 -17.88 -12.65 -26.08
C HIS A 190 -17.02 -11.42 -25.89
N TYR A 191 -16.60 -11.19 -24.63
CA TYR A 191 -15.70 -10.10 -24.25
C TYR A 191 -14.25 -10.56 -24.16
N MET A 192 -13.33 -9.66 -24.54
CA MET A 192 -11.94 -9.78 -24.12
C MET A 192 -11.89 -9.55 -22.61
N ASP A 193 -11.36 -10.51 -21.87
CA ASP A 193 -11.29 -10.44 -20.41
C ASP A 193 -9.83 -10.41 -19.94
N TYR A 194 -9.31 -9.20 -19.71
CA TYR A 194 -8.00 -8.96 -19.11
C TYR A 194 -8.10 -8.76 -17.59
N THR A 195 -9.29 -8.88 -17.02
CA THR A 195 -9.57 -8.51 -15.63
C THR A 195 -9.90 -9.71 -14.74
N GLY A 196 -10.34 -10.82 -15.33
CA GLY A 196 -10.86 -11.98 -14.60
C GLY A 196 -12.29 -11.80 -14.09
N CYS A 197 -12.93 -10.66 -14.42
CA CYS A 197 -14.29 -10.30 -13.99
C CYS A 197 -15.34 -10.45 -15.11
N GLY A 198 -14.94 -10.99 -16.27
CA GLY A 198 -15.82 -11.32 -17.37
C GLY A 198 -15.92 -10.25 -18.48
N ASN A 199 -15.42 -9.04 -18.26
CA ASN A 199 -15.36 -7.99 -19.27
C ASN A 199 -14.15 -7.08 -19.08
N THR A 200 -13.82 -6.32 -20.12
CA THR A 200 -12.84 -5.23 -20.07
C THR A 200 -13.42 -4.01 -20.76
N LEU A 201 -13.37 -2.85 -20.10
CA LEU A 201 -13.75 -1.58 -20.71
C LEU A 201 -12.80 -1.21 -21.86
N ASN A 202 -13.35 -0.66 -22.92
CA ASN A 202 -12.63 -0.32 -24.14
C ASN A 202 -12.08 1.11 -24.09
N MET A 203 -10.88 1.29 -23.54
CA MET A 203 -10.22 2.60 -23.48
C MET A 203 -9.80 3.15 -24.87
N GLN A 204 -9.87 2.36 -25.92
CA GLN A 204 -9.69 2.84 -27.30
C GLN A 204 -10.93 3.55 -27.83
N SER A 205 -12.11 3.30 -27.23
CA SER A 205 -13.34 4.02 -27.56
C SER A 205 -13.28 5.45 -27.01
N PRO A 206 -13.41 6.50 -27.87
CA PRO A 206 -13.41 7.86 -27.39
C PRO A 206 -14.52 8.16 -26.36
N ARG A 207 -15.64 7.44 -26.40
CA ARG A 207 -16.78 7.63 -25.50
C ARG A 207 -16.54 6.98 -24.14
N ALA A 208 -15.97 5.77 -24.12
CA ALA A 208 -15.56 5.12 -22.86
C ALA A 208 -14.45 5.93 -22.16
N LEU A 209 -13.44 6.35 -22.93
CA LEU A 209 -12.36 7.18 -22.42
C LEU A 209 -12.87 8.53 -21.88
N GLN A 210 -13.77 9.21 -22.60
CA GLN A 210 -14.40 10.44 -22.15
C GLN A 210 -15.15 10.24 -20.83
N LEU A 211 -15.95 9.18 -20.71
CA LEU A 211 -16.69 8.87 -19.50
C LEU A 211 -15.77 8.71 -18.28
N VAL A 212 -14.67 7.97 -18.44
CA VAL A 212 -13.68 7.76 -17.38
C VAL A 212 -12.99 9.07 -16.99
N MET A 213 -12.56 9.87 -17.98
CA MET A 213 -11.93 11.18 -17.75
C MET A 213 -12.85 12.16 -17.02
N ASP A 214 -14.13 12.21 -17.40
CA ASP A 214 -15.11 13.07 -16.75
C ASP A 214 -15.40 12.60 -15.32
N SER A 215 -15.43 11.29 -15.07
CA SER A 215 -15.55 10.74 -13.74
C SER A 215 -14.35 11.13 -12.86
N LEU A 216 -13.11 10.93 -13.33
CA LEU A 216 -11.91 11.32 -12.59
C LEU A 216 -11.89 12.81 -12.25
N ARG A 217 -12.23 13.68 -13.22
CA ARG A 217 -12.34 15.13 -12.96
C ARG A 217 -13.41 15.47 -11.94
N TYR A 218 -14.58 14.80 -12.00
CA TYR A 218 -15.64 14.97 -11.01
C TYR A 218 -15.15 14.67 -9.59
N TRP A 219 -14.47 13.53 -9.39
CA TRP A 219 -13.94 13.18 -8.07
C TRP A 219 -12.88 14.17 -7.58
N VAL A 220 -12.07 14.73 -8.47
CA VAL A 220 -11.10 15.76 -8.10
C VAL A 220 -11.77 17.11 -7.84
N GLN A 221 -12.64 17.59 -8.73
CA GLN A 221 -13.15 18.96 -8.68
C GLN A 221 -14.34 19.13 -7.74
N GLU A 222 -15.26 18.15 -7.72
CA GLU A 222 -16.50 18.22 -6.96
C GLU A 222 -16.39 17.51 -5.61
N MET A 223 -15.63 16.42 -5.55
CA MET A 223 -15.48 15.60 -4.34
C MET A 223 -14.17 15.88 -3.59
N HIS A 224 -13.26 16.67 -4.17
CA HIS A 224 -11.99 17.15 -3.63
C HIS A 224 -10.96 16.06 -3.29
N VAL A 225 -11.01 14.88 -3.91
CA VAL A 225 -10.00 13.84 -3.65
C VAL A 225 -8.62 14.24 -4.17
N ASP A 226 -7.55 13.73 -3.54
CA ASP A 226 -6.15 14.09 -3.80
C ASP A 226 -5.45 13.15 -4.78
N GLY A 227 -6.10 12.05 -5.16
CA GLY A 227 -5.53 11.11 -6.10
C GLY A 227 -6.33 9.83 -6.25
N PHE A 228 -5.74 8.92 -7.02
CA PHE A 228 -6.34 7.64 -7.35
C PHE A 228 -5.31 6.51 -7.35
N ARG A 229 -5.73 5.34 -6.90
CA ARG A 229 -5.12 4.05 -7.19
C ARG A 229 -5.99 3.34 -8.22
N PHE A 230 -5.43 3.01 -9.36
CA PHE A 230 -6.15 2.35 -10.45
C PHE A 230 -5.99 0.85 -10.33
N ASP A 231 -7.11 0.17 -10.07
CA ASP A 231 -7.22 -1.27 -10.10
C ASP A 231 -6.86 -1.81 -11.50
N LEU A 232 -6.04 -2.87 -11.56
CA LEU A 232 -5.57 -3.49 -12.80
C LEU A 232 -5.20 -2.46 -13.88
N ALA A 233 -4.39 -1.47 -13.54
CA ALA A 233 -4.07 -0.33 -14.43
C ALA A 233 -3.45 -0.76 -15.77
N ALA A 234 -2.81 -1.93 -15.84
CA ALA A 234 -2.29 -2.48 -17.08
C ALA A 234 -3.40 -2.74 -18.11
N ALA A 235 -4.59 -3.18 -17.68
CA ALA A 235 -5.73 -3.39 -18.57
C ALA A 235 -6.22 -2.11 -19.23
N LEU A 236 -6.14 -0.96 -18.52
CA LEU A 236 -6.50 0.36 -19.06
C LEU A 236 -5.48 0.89 -20.07
N ALA A 237 -4.22 0.47 -19.95
CA ALA A 237 -3.11 0.87 -20.82
C ALA A 237 -2.95 -0.06 -22.04
N ARG A 238 -3.84 -1.06 -22.21
CA ARG A 238 -3.78 -1.93 -23.38
C ARG A 238 -4.32 -1.21 -24.63
N GLU A 239 -3.47 -1.12 -25.64
CA GLU A 239 -3.90 -0.74 -26.99
C GLU A 239 -4.61 -1.95 -27.66
N ALA A 240 -4.18 -2.47 -28.80
CA ALA A 240 -4.90 -3.60 -29.41
C ALA A 240 -4.99 -4.81 -28.44
N HIS A 241 -3.85 -5.37 -28.06
CA HIS A 241 -3.77 -6.50 -27.12
C HIS A 241 -2.65 -6.31 -26.10
N ASP A 242 -1.59 -5.60 -26.47
CA ASP A 242 -0.42 -5.38 -25.65
C ASP A 242 -0.57 -4.12 -24.79
N VAL A 243 0.07 -4.14 -23.63
CA VAL A 243 0.15 -2.94 -22.78
C VAL A 243 1.11 -1.95 -23.40
N ASP A 244 0.65 -0.74 -23.66
CA ASP A 244 1.47 0.36 -24.17
C ASP A 244 1.62 1.46 -23.10
N ARG A 245 2.84 1.69 -22.66
CA ARG A 245 3.17 2.77 -21.70
C ARG A 245 2.90 4.18 -22.24
N LEU A 246 2.71 4.32 -23.55
CA LEU A 246 2.32 5.55 -24.24
C LEU A 246 0.88 5.43 -24.76
N GLY A 247 0.09 4.51 -24.24
CA GLY A 247 -1.31 4.32 -24.60
C GLY A 247 -2.14 5.57 -24.35
N GLY A 248 -3.17 5.74 -25.17
CA GLY A 248 -4.01 6.95 -25.16
C GLY A 248 -4.59 7.30 -23.79
N PHE A 249 -4.94 6.32 -22.98
CA PHE A 249 -5.41 6.55 -21.61
C PHE A 249 -4.36 7.26 -20.72
N LEU A 250 -3.12 6.79 -20.75
CA LEU A 250 -2.03 7.36 -19.96
C LEU A 250 -1.65 8.77 -20.44
N ASP A 251 -1.56 8.95 -21.76
CA ASP A 251 -1.22 10.25 -22.36
C ASP A 251 -2.28 11.32 -22.08
N ILE A 252 -3.55 10.97 -22.13
CA ILE A 252 -4.65 11.91 -21.87
C ILE A 252 -4.65 12.33 -20.39
N ILE A 253 -4.40 11.43 -19.45
CA ILE A 253 -4.25 11.79 -18.03
C ILE A 253 -3.07 12.75 -17.84
N HIS A 254 -1.94 12.52 -18.52
CA HIS A 254 -0.75 13.38 -18.42
C HIS A 254 -0.99 14.80 -18.93
N GLN A 255 -1.80 14.94 -19.98
CA GLN A 255 -2.11 16.24 -20.58
C GLN A 255 -3.23 16.98 -19.83
N ASP A 256 -4.00 16.28 -19.01
CA ASP A 256 -5.12 16.87 -18.29
C ASP A 256 -4.63 17.83 -17.19
N PRO A 257 -5.04 19.12 -17.23
CA PRO A 257 -4.52 20.11 -16.28
C PRO A 257 -4.97 19.90 -14.84
N ILE A 258 -5.97 19.03 -14.61
CA ILE A 258 -6.49 18.68 -13.29
C ILE A 258 -5.84 17.39 -12.81
N LEU A 259 -5.91 16.34 -13.63
CA LEU A 259 -5.47 14.99 -13.24
C LEU A 259 -3.94 14.87 -13.15
N SER A 260 -3.20 15.66 -13.92
CA SER A 260 -1.73 15.72 -13.80
C SER A 260 -1.24 16.32 -12.49
N GLN A 261 -2.10 16.95 -11.68
CA GLN A 261 -1.76 17.59 -10.41
C GLN A 261 -2.09 16.75 -9.17
N VAL A 262 -2.74 15.60 -9.33
CA VAL A 262 -3.10 14.71 -8.22
C VAL A 262 -2.19 13.48 -8.19
N LYS A 263 -2.24 12.74 -7.09
CA LYS A 263 -1.48 11.50 -6.94
C LYS A 263 -2.06 10.39 -7.83
N LEU A 264 -1.22 9.76 -8.64
CA LEU A 264 -1.59 8.67 -9.54
C LEU A 264 -0.80 7.41 -9.15
N ILE A 265 -1.52 6.38 -8.76
CA ILE A 265 -0.96 5.09 -8.35
C ILE A 265 -1.51 4.02 -9.30
N ALA A 266 -0.63 3.23 -9.88
CA ALA A 266 -1.03 2.08 -10.68
C ALA A 266 -0.92 0.79 -9.87
N GLU A 267 -1.92 -0.06 -9.97
CA GLU A 267 -1.70 -1.49 -9.81
C GLU A 267 -1.14 -2.00 -11.14
N PRO A 268 0.18 -2.27 -11.23
CA PRO A 268 0.86 -2.40 -12.51
C PRO A 268 0.80 -3.81 -13.08
N TRP A 269 -0.37 -4.46 -13.03
CA TRP A 269 -0.62 -5.77 -13.63
C TRP A 269 -2.07 -5.94 -14.06
N ASP A 270 -2.33 -7.00 -14.83
CA ASP A 270 -3.61 -7.58 -15.14
C ASP A 270 -3.45 -9.09 -15.39
N VAL A 271 -4.55 -9.81 -15.64
CA VAL A 271 -4.51 -11.27 -15.81
C VAL A 271 -4.18 -11.73 -17.24
N GLY A 272 -4.06 -10.80 -18.19
CA GLY A 272 -3.76 -11.12 -19.58
C GLY A 272 -2.28 -11.38 -19.86
N PRO A 273 -1.96 -11.94 -21.02
CA PRO A 273 -0.58 -12.12 -21.44
C PRO A 273 0.20 -10.81 -21.41
N GLY A 274 1.45 -10.83 -20.88
CA GLY A 274 2.27 -9.63 -20.74
C GLY A 274 1.72 -8.59 -19.75
N GLY A 275 0.74 -8.92 -18.92
CA GLY A 275 0.06 -8.00 -18.02
C GLY A 275 0.92 -7.47 -16.87
N TYR A 276 1.99 -8.15 -16.45
CA TYR A 276 2.84 -7.70 -15.33
C TYR A 276 3.80 -6.61 -15.78
N GLN A 277 3.53 -5.35 -15.40
CA GLN A 277 4.15 -4.13 -15.91
C GLN A 277 4.91 -3.30 -14.85
N VAL A 278 5.32 -3.90 -13.73
CA VAL A 278 6.06 -3.19 -12.69
C VAL A 278 7.34 -2.58 -13.24
N GLY A 279 7.49 -1.26 -13.15
CA GLY A 279 8.58 -0.45 -13.69
C GLY A 279 8.29 0.20 -15.05
N ASN A 280 7.15 -0.07 -15.67
CA ASN A 280 6.85 0.35 -17.06
C ASN A 280 5.86 1.53 -17.18
N PHE A 281 5.26 1.99 -16.08
CA PHE A 281 4.37 3.16 -16.13
C PHE A 281 5.16 4.47 -16.32
N PRO A 282 4.53 5.53 -16.87
CA PRO A 282 5.22 6.79 -17.18
C PRO A 282 5.53 7.63 -15.93
N VAL A 283 6.26 8.76 -16.14
CA VAL A 283 6.92 9.55 -15.08
C VAL A 283 6.01 10.05 -13.96
N LEU A 284 4.76 10.43 -14.24
CA LEU A 284 3.84 10.95 -13.22
C LEU A 284 3.23 9.86 -12.33
N TRP A 285 3.36 8.59 -12.72
CA TRP A 285 2.77 7.47 -12.01
C TRP A 285 3.70 6.91 -10.95
N THR A 286 3.13 6.54 -9.82
CA THR A 286 3.72 5.62 -8.87
C THR A 286 3.08 4.25 -9.05
N GLU A 287 3.72 3.20 -8.56
CA GLU A 287 3.27 1.83 -8.77
C GLU A 287 3.31 1.03 -7.47
N TRP A 288 2.31 0.21 -7.24
CA TRP A 288 2.42 -0.87 -6.26
C TRP A 288 3.56 -1.81 -6.65
N ASN A 289 4.60 -1.88 -5.83
CA ASN A 289 5.79 -2.66 -6.16
C ASN A 289 5.68 -4.12 -5.67
N GLY A 290 5.09 -4.99 -6.49
CA GLY A 290 4.99 -6.42 -6.19
C GLY A 290 6.36 -7.10 -6.03
N LYS A 291 7.40 -6.65 -6.75
CA LYS A 291 8.76 -7.19 -6.59
C LYS A 291 9.36 -6.84 -5.22
N TYR A 292 9.05 -5.65 -4.67
CA TYR A 292 9.41 -5.29 -3.31
C TYR A 292 8.76 -6.24 -2.31
N ARG A 293 7.43 -6.39 -2.39
CA ARG A 293 6.64 -7.29 -1.54
C ARG A 293 7.24 -8.70 -1.49
N ASP A 294 7.42 -9.30 -2.66
CA ASP A 294 7.87 -10.69 -2.77
C ASP A 294 9.31 -10.87 -2.30
N CYS A 295 10.18 -9.92 -2.59
CA CYS A 295 11.58 -9.95 -2.15
C CYS A 295 11.70 -9.84 -0.63
N VAL A 296 10.98 -8.90 0.00
CA VAL A 296 10.99 -8.70 1.46
C VAL A 296 10.43 -9.92 2.18
N ARG A 297 9.34 -10.51 1.66
CA ARG A 297 8.76 -11.74 2.22
C ARG A 297 9.75 -12.91 2.13
N ARG A 298 10.40 -13.12 0.98
CA ARG A 298 11.42 -14.16 0.80
C ARG A 298 12.63 -13.98 1.72
N PHE A 299 13.11 -12.74 1.87
CA PHE A 299 14.24 -12.45 2.75
C PHE A 299 13.93 -12.83 4.20
N TRP A 300 12.80 -12.37 4.75
CA TRP A 300 12.44 -12.66 6.14
C TRP A 300 11.97 -14.09 6.38
N ARG A 301 11.52 -14.80 5.34
CA ARG A 301 11.32 -16.25 5.40
C ARG A 301 12.65 -17.03 5.45
N GLY A 302 13.77 -16.39 5.10
CA GLY A 302 15.10 -16.99 5.11
C GLY A 302 15.44 -17.75 3.82
N ASP A 303 14.85 -17.37 2.69
CA ASP A 303 15.18 -17.95 1.38
C ASP A 303 16.62 -17.60 0.97
N GLY A 304 17.28 -18.50 0.23
CA GLY A 304 18.62 -18.24 -0.31
C GLY A 304 18.62 -17.25 -1.48
N HIS A 305 19.79 -16.70 -1.81
CA HIS A 305 20.01 -15.80 -2.96
C HIS A 305 19.16 -14.51 -2.96
N THR A 306 18.73 -14.03 -1.80
CA THR A 306 17.86 -12.83 -1.70
C THR A 306 18.63 -11.55 -1.43
N ALA A 307 19.84 -11.58 -0.90
CA ALA A 307 20.56 -10.41 -0.38
C ALA A 307 20.72 -9.27 -1.40
N SER A 308 21.15 -9.56 -2.62
CA SER A 308 21.37 -8.54 -3.67
C SER A 308 20.07 -7.88 -4.11
N GLU A 309 19.01 -8.67 -4.34
CA GLU A 309 17.69 -8.12 -4.67
C GLU A 309 17.13 -7.32 -3.49
N PHE A 310 17.25 -7.82 -2.27
CA PHE A 310 16.82 -7.13 -1.06
C PHE A 310 17.48 -5.76 -0.91
N ALA A 311 18.79 -5.67 -1.09
CA ALA A 311 19.50 -4.39 -1.09
C ALA A 311 18.99 -3.42 -2.16
N THR A 312 18.70 -3.92 -3.37
CA THR A 312 18.13 -3.13 -4.46
C THR A 312 16.74 -2.60 -4.11
N ARG A 313 15.89 -3.44 -3.50
CA ARG A 313 14.53 -3.05 -3.06
C ARG A 313 14.60 -1.99 -1.95
N LEU A 314 15.47 -2.18 -0.95
CA LEU A 314 15.68 -1.20 0.14
C LEU A 314 16.15 0.17 -0.36
N CYS A 315 16.91 0.21 -1.45
CA CYS A 315 17.38 1.44 -2.07
C CYS A 315 16.38 2.08 -3.08
N GLY A 316 15.11 1.68 -3.06
CA GLY A 316 14.05 2.28 -3.89
C GLY A 316 13.91 1.69 -5.28
N SER A 317 14.41 0.46 -5.52
CA SER A 317 14.23 -0.27 -6.78
C SER A 317 14.70 0.51 -8.02
N SER A 318 15.93 0.99 -7.98
CA SER A 318 16.52 1.82 -9.07
C SER A 318 16.57 1.10 -10.43
N ASP A 319 16.65 -0.23 -10.42
CA ASP A 319 16.57 -1.10 -11.60
C ASP A 319 15.21 -1.00 -12.33
N LEU A 320 14.14 -0.68 -11.60
CA LEU A 320 12.79 -0.54 -12.14
C LEU A 320 12.47 0.91 -12.58
N TYR A 321 12.99 1.91 -11.87
CA TYR A 321 12.46 3.26 -12.02
C TYR A 321 13.49 4.30 -12.50
N LYS A 322 14.81 4.07 -12.32
CA LYS A 322 15.82 5.08 -12.65
C LYS A 322 15.98 5.29 -14.15
N HIS A 323 15.85 4.24 -14.95
CA HIS A 323 16.10 4.26 -16.39
C HIS A 323 15.11 5.12 -17.18
N ASN A 324 13.89 5.31 -16.66
CA ASN A 324 12.84 6.13 -17.26
C ASN A 324 12.67 7.50 -16.59
N GLY A 325 13.64 7.94 -15.78
CA GLY A 325 13.66 9.26 -15.14
C GLY A 325 12.81 9.38 -13.86
N ARG A 326 12.21 8.28 -13.39
CA ARG A 326 11.43 8.26 -12.16
C ARG A 326 12.32 8.29 -10.92
N ARG A 327 11.74 8.52 -9.78
CA ARG A 327 12.41 8.72 -8.48
C ARG A 327 12.13 7.54 -7.54
N PRO A 328 12.82 7.41 -6.38
CA PRO A 328 12.56 6.34 -5.42
C PRO A 328 11.09 6.24 -5.01
N TYR A 329 10.41 7.37 -4.85
CA TYR A 329 9.00 7.43 -4.50
C TYR A 329 8.03 6.95 -5.61
N ALA A 330 8.53 6.59 -6.80
CA ALA A 330 7.72 5.85 -7.78
C ALA A 330 7.34 4.45 -7.29
N SER A 331 8.09 3.92 -6.34
CA SER A 331 7.80 2.67 -5.66
C SER A 331 6.86 2.90 -4.48
N ILE A 332 5.59 2.45 -4.58
CA ILE A 332 4.75 2.23 -3.41
C ILE A 332 5.18 0.87 -2.85
N ASN A 333 5.87 0.92 -1.72
CA ASN A 333 6.33 -0.27 -1.02
C ASN A 333 5.22 -0.80 -0.13
N PHE A 334 4.97 -2.08 -0.19
CA PHE A 334 4.02 -2.75 0.70
C PHE A 334 4.48 -4.17 1.01
N VAL A 335 4.08 -4.69 2.15
CA VAL A 335 4.26 -6.09 2.53
C VAL A 335 2.94 -6.84 2.36
N THR A 336 1.85 -6.17 2.66
CA THR A 336 0.47 -6.66 2.65
C THR A 336 -0.46 -5.58 2.10
N SER A 337 -1.59 -5.98 1.52
CA SER A 337 -2.68 -5.12 1.07
C SER A 337 -4.03 -5.76 1.41
N HIS A 338 -5.13 -5.17 0.94
CA HIS A 338 -6.45 -5.79 1.08
C HIS A 338 -6.48 -7.20 0.49
N ASP A 339 -5.81 -7.39 -0.64
CA ASP A 339 -5.67 -8.69 -1.33
C ASP A 339 -4.47 -9.46 -0.80
N GLY A 340 -4.70 -10.68 -0.35
CA GLY A 340 -3.71 -11.52 0.30
C GLY A 340 -3.86 -11.60 1.82
N PHE A 341 -2.86 -12.20 2.48
CA PHE A 341 -2.82 -12.29 3.94
C PHE A 341 -2.62 -10.92 4.60
N THR A 342 -3.25 -10.73 5.77
CA THR A 342 -2.85 -9.68 6.72
C THR A 342 -1.42 -9.92 7.20
N LEU A 343 -0.77 -8.92 7.78
CA LEU A 343 0.58 -9.11 8.35
C LEU A 343 0.60 -10.18 9.47
N GLN A 344 -0.45 -10.26 10.28
CA GLN A 344 -0.59 -11.31 11.27
C GLN A 344 -0.75 -12.70 10.63
N ASP A 345 -1.54 -12.80 9.56
CA ASP A 345 -1.76 -14.08 8.88
C ASP A 345 -0.53 -14.50 8.06
N LEU A 346 0.22 -13.56 7.49
CA LEU A 346 1.47 -13.81 6.78
C LEU A 346 2.52 -14.53 7.64
N VAL A 347 2.52 -14.29 8.95
CA VAL A 347 3.43 -14.93 9.92
C VAL A 347 2.77 -16.08 10.69
N SER A 348 1.52 -16.44 10.34
CA SER A 348 0.73 -17.44 11.08
C SER A 348 0.24 -18.59 10.22
N TYR A 349 0.19 -18.43 8.89
CA TYR A 349 -0.34 -19.43 7.98
C TYR A 349 0.61 -19.68 6.80
N ASN A 350 0.82 -20.95 6.47
CA ASN A 350 1.46 -21.35 5.23
C ASN A 350 0.46 -21.53 4.10
N HIS A 351 -0.78 -21.89 4.43
CA HIS A 351 -1.85 -22.16 3.49
C HIS A 351 -3.04 -21.19 3.70
N LYS A 352 -3.75 -20.89 2.62
CA LYS A 352 -4.97 -20.09 2.70
C LYS A 352 -6.13 -20.88 3.31
N HIS A 353 -7.02 -20.17 3.99
CA HIS A 353 -8.23 -20.69 4.62
C HIS A 353 -9.44 -19.85 4.23
N ASN A 354 -9.85 -19.97 2.95
CA ASN A 354 -10.94 -19.20 2.34
C ASN A 354 -12.29 -19.95 2.37
N GLU A 355 -12.44 -21.02 3.15
CA GLU A 355 -13.67 -21.83 3.23
C GLU A 355 -14.89 -20.97 3.54
N ALA A 356 -14.70 -19.92 4.38
CA ALA A 356 -15.74 -18.94 4.69
C ALA A 356 -16.29 -18.20 3.46
N ASN A 357 -15.58 -18.16 2.32
CA ASN A 357 -16.04 -17.54 1.08
C ASN A 357 -17.04 -18.41 0.32
N GLY A 358 -17.16 -19.71 0.65
CA GLY A 358 -18.08 -20.64 -0.01
C GLY A 358 -17.67 -20.97 -1.45
N GLN A 359 -16.36 -20.96 -1.74
CA GLN A 359 -15.76 -21.28 -3.04
C GLN A 359 -14.78 -22.47 -2.93
N ASN A 360 -15.00 -23.36 -1.97
CA ASN A 360 -14.21 -24.57 -1.72
C ASN A 360 -12.69 -24.30 -1.53
N ASN A 361 -12.34 -23.10 -1.02
CA ASN A 361 -10.96 -22.65 -0.85
C ASN A 361 -10.16 -22.61 -2.18
N GLU A 362 -10.83 -22.45 -3.33
CA GLU A 362 -10.20 -22.36 -4.65
C GLU A 362 -9.80 -20.90 -4.99
N ASP A 363 -10.52 -19.92 -4.43
CA ASP A 363 -10.29 -18.48 -4.60
C ASP A 363 -9.04 -17.99 -3.84
N GLY A 364 -8.50 -16.84 -4.27
CA GLY A 364 -7.30 -16.23 -3.69
C GLY A 364 -5.98 -16.91 -4.09
N ASP A 365 -4.86 -16.28 -3.77
CA ASP A 365 -3.53 -16.74 -4.17
C ASP A 365 -3.08 -17.97 -3.37
N ASN A 366 -2.48 -18.93 -4.05
CA ASN A 366 -1.83 -20.10 -3.43
C ASN A 366 -0.35 -19.84 -3.05
N HIS A 367 0.27 -18.77 -3.55
CA HIS A 367 1.71 -18.49 -3.41
C HIS A 367 1.96 -17.25 -2.52
N ASN A 368 1.52 -17.31 -1.26
CA ASN A 368 1.56 -16.18 -0.34
C ASN A 368 2.97 -15.76 0.11
N ILE A 369 3.99 -16.59 -0.12
CA ILE A 369 5.37 -16.38 0.39
C ILE A 369 5.34 -16.13 1.92
N SER A 370 4.48 -16.83 2.62
CA SER A 370 4.26 -16.74 4.06
C SER A 370 5.10 -17.75 4.83
N TRP A 371 5.16 -17.58 6.14
CA TRP A 371 5.78 -18.52 7.07
C TRP A 371 5.02 -18.52 8.40
N ASN A 372 4.48 -19.68 8.78
CA ASN A 372 3.68 -19.84 10.00
C ASN A 372 4.48 -19.78 11.31
N CYS A 373 5.80 -19.59 11.24
CA CYS A 373 6.73 -19.55 12.36
C CYS A 373 6.74 -20.79 13.26
N GLY A 374 6.30 -21.95 12.74
CA GLY A 374 6.34 -23.23 13.44
C GLY A 374 4.98 -23.83 13.82
N ALA A 375 3.88 -23.08 13.65
CA ALA A 375 2.54 -23.60 13.89
C ALA A 375 1.52 -22.97 12.93
N GLU A 376 0.67 -23.78 12.29
CA GLU A 376 -0.38 -23.30 11.40
C GLU A 376 -1.53 -22.70 12.22
N GLY A 377 -1.87 -21.44 11.95
CA GLY A 377 -2.97 -20.74 12.62
C GLY A 377 -2.73 -20.38 14.08
N ALA A 378 -3.80 -20.36 14.87
CA ALA A 378 -3.74 -19.97 16.28
C ALA A 378 -2.91 -20.95 17.12
N THR A 379 -2.08 -20.44 18.02
CA THR A 379 -1.24 -21.25 18.93
C THR A 379 -1.10 -20.58 20.29
N LEU A 380 -0.77 -21.37 21.30
CA LEU A 380 -0.39 -20.90 22.63
C LEU A 380 1.10 -21.11 22.93
N ASP A 381 1.88 -21.64 21.96
CA ASP A 381 3.31 -21.83 22.11
C ASP A 381 4.02 -20.47 22.22
N PRO A 382 4.66 -20.17 23.37
CA PRO A 382 5.30 -18.88 23.59
C PRO A 382 6.42 -18.58 22.58
N ALA A 383 7.19 -19.59 22.16
CA ALA A 383 8.29 -19.43 21.22
C ALA A 383 7.80 -19.05 19.83
N VAL A 384 6.71 -19.70 19.36
CA VAL A 384 6.06 -19.37 18.10
C VAL A 384 5.47 -17.96 18.14
N LEU A 385 4.79 -17.61 19.24
CA LEU A 385 4.21 -16.30 19.42
C LEU A 385 5.27 -15.19 19.43
N GLU A 386 6.40 -15.41 20.12
CA GLU A 386 7.52 -14.47 20.12
C GLU A 386 8.14 -14.29 18.73
N MET A 387 8.32 -15.40 17.99
CA MET A 387 8.84 -15.36 16.62
C MET A 387 7.89 -14.58 15.69
N ARG A 388 6.57 -14.78 15.79
CA ARG A 388 5.58 -14.03 15.03
C ARG A 388 5.64 -12.52 15.31
N GLU A 389 5.72 -12.13 16.59
CA GLU A 389 5.88 -10.72 16.97
C GLU A 389 7.16 -10.11 16.37
N ARG A 390 8.27 -10.83 16.45
CA ARG A 390 9.56 -10.41 15.89
C ARG A 390 9.47 -10.24 14.37
N GLN A 391 8.88 -11.19 13.67
CA GLN A 391 8.71 -11.12 12.22
C GLN A 391 7.81 -9.95 11.78
N LYS A 392 6.70 -9.70 12.48
CA LYS A 392 5.87 -8.51 12.20
C LYS A 392 6.66 -7.20 12.37
N LYS A 393 7.43 -7.09 13.45
CA LYS A 393 8.33 -5.94 13.67
C LYS A 393 9.36 -5.82 12.56
N ASN A 394 9.96 -6.94 12.10
CA ASN A 394 10.90 -6.96 10.99
C ASN A 394 10.27 -6.44 9.70
N PHE A 395 9.10 -6.93 9.33
CA PHE A 395 8.38 -6.50 8.13
C PHE A 395 8.03 -5.01 8.19
N MET A 396 7.46 -4.55 9.30
CA MET A 396 7.05 -3.15 9.45
C MET A 396 8.26 -2.20 9.45
N ALA A 397 9.32 -2.54 10.16
CA ALA A 397 10.54 -1.73 10.17
C ALA A 397 11.24 -1.72 8.81
N THR A 398 11.30 -2.87 8.11
CA THR A 398 11.84 -2.94 6.75
C THR A 398 11.04 -2.06 5.78
N LEU A 399 9.71 -2.11 5.86
CA LEU A 399 8.82 -1.28 5.04
C LEU A 399 9.10 0.22 5.25
N LEU A 400 9.14 0.65 6.49
CA LEU A 400 9.34 2.06 6.84
C LEU A 400 10.76 2.56 6.53
N PHE A 401 11.78 1.72 6.67
CA PHE A 401 13.18 2.14 6.51
C PHE A 401 13.76 1.85 5.11
N SER A 402 12.90 1.45 4.17
CA SER A 402 13.22 1.38 2.74
C SER A 402 12.97 2.72 2.05
N GLN A 403 13.74 3.02 1.01
CA GLN A 403 13.44 4.14 0.11
C GLN A 403 12.20 3.83 -0.72
N GLY A 404 11.32 4.82 -0.89
CA GLY A 404 10.03 4.70 -1.55
C GLY A 404 8.91 5.25 -0.68
N VAL A 405 7.67 4.96 -1.03
CA VAL A 405 6.49 5.36 -0.27
C VAL A 405 5.95 4.13 0.47
N PRO A 406 5.99 4.08 1.79
CA PRO A 406 5.42 2.96 2.53
C PRO A 406 3.90 3.01 2.50
N MET A 407 3.27 1.86 2.24
CA MET A 407 1.83 1.63 2.37
C MET A 407 1.58 0.58 3.45
N ILE A 408 0.72 0.91 4.40
CA ILE A 408 0.30 0.06 5.52
C ILE A 408 -1.16 -0.28 5.32
N ARG A 409 -1.49 -1.58 5.34
CA ARG A 409 -2.88 -2.04 5.36
C ARG A 409 -3.47 -1.82 6.75
N SER A 410 -4.69 -1.29 6.81
CA SER A 410 -5.38 -1.05 8.09
C SER A 410 -5.54 -2.32 8.91
N GLY A 411 -5.12 -2.23 10.18
CA GLY A 411 -5.12 -3.34 11.12
C GLY A 411 -3.78 -4.06 11.24
N ASP A 412 -2.87 -3.93 10.28
CA ASP A 412 -1.55 -4.55 10.37
C ASP A 412 -0.71 -3.94 11.50
N GLU A 413 -0.94 -2.68 11.82
CA GLU A 413 -0.27 -1.95 12.91
C GLU A 413 -0.60 -2.49 14.31
N PHE A 414 -1.68 -3.26 14.45
CA PHE A 414 -2.08 -3.89 15.73
C PHE A 414 -2.47 -5.36 15.60
N SER A 415 -1.93 -6.05 14.58
CA SER A 415 -2.03 -7.52 14.44
C SER A 415 -3.44 -8.04 14.13
N GLN A 416 -4.22 -7.35 13.31
CA GLN A 416 -5.50 -7.85 12.79
C GLN A 416 -5.27 -9.14 11.99
N SER A 417 -6.04 -10.19 12.31
CA SER A 417 -6.08 -11.45 11.57
C SER A 417 -7.42 -11.62 10.87
N GLN A 418 -7.40 -12.23 9.70
CA GLN A 418 -8.56 -12.72 8.97
C GLN A 418 -8.71 -14.24 9.06
N GLY A 419 -7.97 -14.87 10.02
CA GLY A 419 -8.02 -16.31 10.23
C GLY A 419 -7.44 -17.14 9.09
N GLY A 420 -6.48 -16.58 8.34
CA GLY A 420 -5.90 -17.22 7.17
C GLY A 420 -6.73 -17.07 5.89
N ASN A 421 -7.80 -16.26 5.91
CA ASN A 421 -8.51 -15.89 4.69
C ASN A 421 -7.70 -14.82 3.95
N ASN A 422 -7.20 -15.15 2.75
CA ASN A 422 -6.39 -14.25 1.94
C ASN A 422 -7.15 -13.61 0.78
N ASN A 423 -8.49 -13.74 0.76
CA ASN A 423 -9.37 -13.17 -0.26
C ASN A 423 -10.73 -12.80 0.33
N ALA A 424 -10.72 -11.87 1.29
CA ALA A 424 -11.90 -11.54 2.08
C ALA A 424 -12.90 -10.62 1.36
N TYR A 425 -12.90 -10.59 0.01
CA TYR A 425 -13.70 -9.67 -0.82
C TYR A 425 -15.22 -9.76 -0.57
N CYS A 426 -15.72 -10.92 -0.14
CA CYS A 426 -17.12 -11.17 0.14
C CYS A 426 -17.43 -11.31 1.64
N GLN A 427 -16.52 -10.87 2.52
CA GLN A 427 -16.63 -11.04 3.97
C GLN A 427 -17.06 -9.73 4.67
N ASP A 428 -18.32 -9.35 4.51
CA ASP A 428 -18.93 -8.30 5.36
C ASP A 428 -19.23 -8.87 6.77
N SER A 429 -18.18 -9.21 7.49
CA SER A 429 -18.24 -10.00 8.71
C SER A 429 -17.09 -9.67 9.68
N PRO A 430 -17.10 -10.24 10.91
CA PRO A 430 -15.98 -10.11 11.84
C PRO A 430 -14.60 -10.54 11.31
N ILE A 431 -14.54 -11.27 10.20
CA ILE A 431 -13.29 -11.62 9.53
C ILE A 431 -12.59 -10.34 9.04
N SER A 432 -13.35 -9.42 8.42
CA SER A 432 -12.81 -8.20 7.81
C SER A 432 -12.90 -6.96 8.70
N TRP A 433 -13.85 -6.93 9.67
CA TRP A 433 -14.00 -5.75 10.51
C TRP A 433 -12.92 -5.66 11.57
N LEU A 434 -12.25 -4.52 11.68
CA LEU A 434 -11.15 -4.31 12.61
C LEU A 434 -11.59 -4.47 14.08
N ARG A 435 -10.74 -5.13 14.85
CA ARG A 435 -10.93 -5.39 16.27
C ARG A 435 -10.16 -4.36 17.10
N TRP A 436 -10.88 -3.46 17.74
CA TRP A 436 -10.32 -2.34 18.49
C TRP A 436 -9.97 -2.63 19.97
N LYS A 437 -10.33 -3.79 20.48
CA LYS A 437 -9.93 -4.23 21.82
C LYS A 437 -8.61 -5.00 21.70
N LEU A 438 -7.52 -4.32 21.99
CA LEU A 438 -6.18 -4.88 21.91
C LEU A 438 -5.78 -5.60 23.18
N THR A 439 -5.01 -6.66 23.08
CA THR A 439 -4.26 -7.30 24.15
C THR A 439 -3.01 -6.50 24.51
N GLU A 440 -2.35 -6.80 25.63
CA GLU A 440 -1.08 -6.15 25.99
C GLU A 440 -0.01 -6.32 24.91
N ARG A 441 0.08 -7.49 24.30
CA ARG A 441 1.02 -7.79 23.21
C ARG A 441 0.74 -6.95 21.97
N GLU A 442 -0.52 -6.85 21.56
CA GLU A 442 -0.94 -6.04 20.42
C GLU A 442 -0.72 -4.54 20.69
N THR A 443 -0.93 -4.09 21.92
CA THR A 443 -0.64 -2.72 22.33
C THR A 443 0.86 -2.42 22.24
N SER A 444 1.71 -3.30 22.75
CA SER A 444 3.18 -3.16 22.65
C SER A 444 3.65 -3.14 21.18
N TYR A 445 3.05 -3.98 20.34
CA TYR A 445 3.36 -3.97 18.91
C TYR A 445 2.91 -2.65 18.24
N PHE A 446 1.73 -2.14 18.56
CA PHE A 446 1.25 -0.85 18.07
C PHE A 446 2.17 0.31 18.47
N GLU A 447 2.64 0.34 19.74
CA GLU A 447 3.61 1.31 20.22
C GLU A 447 4.94 1.24 19.46
N PHE A 448 5.39 0.01 19.11
CA PHE A 448 6.57 -0.18 18.27
C PHE A 448 6.36 0.44 16.88
N VAL A 449 5.20 0.22 16.25
CA VAL A 449 4.88 0.80 14.93
C VAL A 449 4.85 2.32 14.99
N GLN A 450 4.18 2.90 16.00
CA GLN A 450 4.17 4.35 16.21
C GLN A 450 5.60 4.93 16.38
N LYS A 451 6.44 4.26 17.17
CA LYS A 451 7.84 4.66 17.36
C LYS A 451 8.62 4.60 16.03
N ALA A 452 8.41 3.56 15.24
CA ALA A 452 9.09 3.39 13.95
C ALA A 452 8.66 4.46 12.92
N ILE A 453 7.38 4.78 12.84
CA ILE A 453 6.85 5.85 11.96
C ILE A 453 7.38 7.21 12.41
N LYS A 454 7.36 7.49 13.71
CA LYS A 454 7.91 8.74 14.26
C LYS A 454 9.40 8.87 13.91
N PHE A 455 10.19 7.83 14.15
CA PHE A 455 11.60 7.81 13.80
C PHE A 455 11.80 8.05 12.29
N TRP A 456 11.04 7.38 11.43
CA TRP A 456 11.08 7.61 9.99
C TRP A 456 10.82 9.08 9.62
N SER A 457 9.81 9.71 10.24
CA SER A 457 9.43 11.09 9.96
C SER A 457 10.50 12.11 10.35
N GLU A 458 11.37 11.77 11.30
CA GLU A 458 12.46 12.60 11.81
C GLU A 458 13.77 12.41 11.02
N GLN A 459 13.83 11.43 10.09
CA GLN A 459 15.06 11.03 9.40
C GLN A 459 15.05 11.36 7.89
N PRO A 460 15.61 12.52 7.47
CA PRO A 460 15.65 12.90 6.05
C PRO A 460 16.34 11.88 5.14
N VAL A 461 17.30 11.11 5.67
CA VAL A 461 18.01 10.07 4.91
C VAL A 461 17.10 8.93 4.48
N LEU A 462 15.96 8.72 5.15
CA LEU A 462 14.93 7.74 4.80
C LEU A 462 13.87 8.30 3.82
N GLN A 463 13.87 9.62 3.59
CA GLN A 463 12.88 10.35 2.79
C GLN A 463 13.53 10.98 1.56
N ARG A 464 14.40 10.25 0.87
CA ARG A 464 15.17 10.78 -0.26
C ARG A 464 14.32 10.95 -1.52
N ARG A 465 14.57 12.04 -2.23
CA ARG A 465 13.99 12.33 -3.55
C ARG A 465 14.83 11.77 -4.70
N GLN A 466 16.07 11.31 -4.40
CA GLN A 466 16.98 10.75 -5.39
C GLN A 466 17.51 9.39 -4.93
N PHE A 467 17.78 8.50 -5.91
CA PHE A 467 18.39 7.22 -5.62
C PHE A 467 19.79 7.39 -5.03
N PHE A 468 20.17 6.46 -4.17
CA PHE A 468 21.55 6.32 -3.74
C PHE A 468 22.47 6.12 -4.96
N GLN A 469 23.65 6.69 -4.90
CA GLN A 469 24.63 6.60 -5.98
C GLN A 469 25.72 5.59 -5.69
N GLY A 470 25.92 5.21 -4.41
CA GLY A 470 26.96 4.28 -3.97
C GLY A 470 28.39 4.77 -4.26
N ARG A 471 28.58 6.07 -4.53
CA ARG A 471 29.87 6.68 -4.86
C ARG A 471 30.16 7.87 -3.95
N ALA A 472 31.44 8.24 -3.88
CA ALA A 472 31.86 9.44 -3.17
C ALA A 472 31.20 10.70 -3.75
N ILE A 473 30.63 11.55 -2.88
CA ILE A 473 29.96 12.79 -3.24
C ILE A 473 30.88 13.96 -2.88
N ARG A 474 31.01 14.94 -3.76
CA ARG A 474 31.74 16.19 -3.54
C ARG A 474 33.24 16.06 -3.20
N GLY A 475 33.90 15.01 -3.69
CA GLY A 475 35.34 14.82 -3.47
C GLY A 475 35.73 14.30 -2.07
N GLU A 476 34.75 14.02 -1.21
CA GLU A 476 34.97 13.34 0.03
C GLU A 476 35.01 11.81 -0.18
N ALA A 477 35.76 11.09 0.64
CA ALA A 477 35.87 9.64 0.56
C ALA A 477 34.59 8.90 1.03
N VAL A 478 33.61 9.62 1.55
CA VAL A 478 32.40 9.08 2.15
C VAL A 478 31.31 8.89 1.08
N ARG A 479 30.71 7.70 1.03
CA ARG A 479 29.60 7.35 0.13
C ARG A 479 28.26 7.57 0.81
N ASP A 480 27.21 7.81 0.04
CA ASP A 480 25.84 8.01 0.56
C ASP A 480 25.21 6.72 1.12
N VAL A 481 25.63 5.57 0.63
CA VAL A 481 25.28 4.24 1.16
C VAL A 481 26.45 3.28 1.08
N VAL A 482 26.64 2.47 2.14
CA VAL A 482 27.65 1.39 2.21
C VAL A 482 27.01 0.14 2.77
N TRP A 483 27.27 -0.99 2.15
CA TRP A 483 26.80 -2.30 2.58
C TRP A 483 27.93 -3.06 3.30
N LEU A 484 27.61 -3.67 4.43
CA LEU A 484 28.57 -4.27 5.33
C LEU A 484 28.27 -5.74 5.58
N THR A 485 29.33 -6.53 5.67
CA THR A 485 29.28 -7.90 6.21
C THR A 485 29.15 -7.87 7.73
N PRO A 486 28.81 -8.99 8.39
CA PRO A 486 28.82 -9.08 9.87
C PRO A 486 30.17 -8.76 10.53
N LEU A 487 31.26 -8.75 9.78
CA LEU A 487 32.58 -8.34 10.26
C LEU A 487 32.78 -6.81 10.28
N GLY A 488 31.76 -6.03 9.91
CA GLY A 488 31.84 -4.56 9.87
C GLY A 488 32.64 -4.00 8.68
N VAL A 489 32.97 -4.83 7.71
CA VAL A 489 33.69 -4.45 6.49
C VAL A 489 32.76 -4.42 5.28
N GLU A 490 33.12 -3.60 4.28
CA GLU A 490 32.32 -3.46 3.06
C GLU A 490 32.18 -4.80 2.33
N MET A 491 30.95 -5.08 1.84
CA MET A 491 30.65 -6.26 1.05
C MET A 491 31.33 -6.21 -0.31
N THR A 492 31.94 -7.32 -0.70
CA THR A 492 32.53 -7.54 -2.01
C THR A 492 31.52 -8.15 -2.98
N ASP A 493 31.83 -8.15 -4.28
CA ASP A 493 30.99 -8.81 -5.30
C ASP A 493 30.76 -10.29 -4.96
N SER A 494 31.78 -10.95 -4.40
CA SER A 494 31.63 -12.36 -4.00
C SER A 494 30.65 -12.52 -2.83
N ASP A 495 30.53 -11.56 -1.91
CA ASP A 495 29.62 -11.63 -0.77
C ASP A 495 28.15 -11.53 -1.23
N TRP A 496 27.89 -10.74 -2.27
CA TRP A 496 26.56 -10.61 -2.86
C TRP A 496 26.07 -11.88 -3.55
N HIS A 497 26.96 -12.71 -4.06
CA HIS A 497 26.63 -13.93 -4.81
C HIS A 497 26.52 -15.17 -3.93
N LYS A 498 26.90 -15.12 -2.65
CA LYS A 498 26.77 -16.25 -1.73
C LYS A 498 25.30 -16.54 -1.44
N HIS A 499 24.86 -17.77 -1.70
CA HIS A 499 23.47 -18.20 -1.51
C HIS A 499 23.01 -18.13 -0.03
N TYR A 500 23.95 -18.14 0.91
CA TYR A 500 23.69 -18.12 2.35
C TYR A 500 23.82 -16.71 2.97
N THR A 501 24.07 -15.67 2.20
CA THR A 501 24.12 -14.31 2.73
C THR A 501 22.72 -13.88 3.18
N ARG A 502 22.52 -13.83 4.50
CA ARG A 502 21.25 -13.48 5.15
C ARG A 502 21.46 -12.50 6.32
N CYS A 503 22.72 -12.12 6.58
CA CYS A 503 23.09 -11.13 7.58
C CYS A 503 23.95 -10.05 6.94
N LEU A 504 23.47 -8.81 6.97
CA LEU A 504 24.13 -7.66 6.33
C LEU A 504 23.78 -6.37 7.06
N GLY A 505 24.63 -5.35 6.91
CA GLY A 505 24.42 -4.00 7.42
C GLY A 505 24.30 -2.99 6.28
N MET A 506 23.41 -2.01 6.42
CA MET A 506 23.26 -0.85 5.53
C MET A 506 23.60 0.41 6.31
N ARG A 507 24.72 1.06 5.99
CA ARG A 507 25.09 2.37 6.53
C ARG A 507 24.68 3.47 5.54
N MET A 508 23.85 4.40 5.99
CA MET A 508 23.38 5.56 5.23
C MET A 508 23.96 6.84 5.84
N GLU A 509 24.63 7.65 5.04
CA GLU A 509 25.25 8.90 5.48
C GLU A 509 24.30 10.08 5.44
N GLY A 510 23.87 10.55 6.61
CA GLY A 510 22.95 11.67 6.74
C GLY A 510 23.51 13.02 6.31
N GLN A 511 24.82 13.20 6.33
CA GLN A 511 25.49 14.43 5.83
C GLN A 511 25.60 14.45 4.30
N MET A 512 25.41 13.31 3.65
CA MET A 512 25.53 13.12 2.20
C MET A 512 24.17 13.05 1.49
N VAL A 513 23.14 13.63 2.07
CA VAL A 513 21.87 13.87 1.37
C VAL A 513 22.11 15.03 0.42
N ASP A 514 22.38 14.71 -0.88
CA ASP A 514 22.68 15.71 -1.91
C ASP A 514 21.41 16.38 -2.44
N GLU A 515 20.63 16.95 -1.53
CA GLU A 515 19.36 17.59 -1.79
C GLU A 515 19.27 18.93 -1.06
N ILE A 516 18.47 19.83 -1.61
CA ILE A 516 18.18 21.15 -1.02
C ILE A 516 16.70 21.23 -0.64
N ASP A 517 16.41 21.95 0.44
CA ASP A 517 15.05 22.29 0.84
C ASP A 517 14.47 23.41 -0.05
N GLU A 518 13.22 23.81 0.21
CA GLU A 518 12.52 24.87 -0.52
C GLU A 518 13.20 26.25 -0.40
N ARG A 519 14.09 26.43 0.57
CA ARG A 519 14.86 27.66 0.83
C ARG A 519 16.28 27.57 0.24
N GLY A 520 16.60 26.51 -0.50
CA GLY A 520 17.93 26.28 -1.09
C GLY A 520 19.00 25.83 -0.08
N LYS A 521 18.62 25.47 1.16
CA LYS A 521 19.54 24.95 2.18
C LYS A 521 19.72 23.44 1.97
N HIS A 522 20.97 22.97 2.09
CA HIS A 522 21.26 21.53 2.06
C HIS A 522 20.52 20.79 3.19
N ILE A 523 19.82 19.72 2.79
CA ILE A 523 19.20 18.79 3.72
C ILE A 523 20.30 17.92 4.32
N THR A 524 20.36 17.87 5.65
CA THR A 524 21.25 16.99 6.40
C THR A 524 20.43 16.20 7.41
N GLY A 525 20.86 14.99 7.70
CA GLY A 525 20.21 14.11 8.66
C GLY A 525 21.22 13.38 9.54
N ASP A 526 20.74 12.44 10.32
CA ASP A 526 21.58 11.54 11.08
C ASP A 526 22.16 10.45 10.17
N THR A 527 23.38 9.99 10.49
CA THR A 527 23.94 8.79 9.88
C THR A 527 23.35 7.57 10.57
N LEU A 528 22.76 6.67 9.78
CA LEU A 528 22.09 5.48 10.27
C LEU A 528 22.85 4.21 9.87
N LEU A 529 22.83 3.22 10.75
CA LEU A 529 23.26 1.85 10.48
C LEU A 529 22.08 0.92 10.75
N ILE A 530 21.63 0.23 9.73
CA ILE A 530 20.55 -0.75 9.81
C ILE A 530 21.16 -2.14 9.65
N LEU A 531 20.93 -3.01 10.62
CA LEU A 531 21.43 -4.37 10.65
C LEU A 531 20.27 -5.33 10.40
N PHE A 532 20.48 -6.29 9.52
CA PHE A 532 19.50 -7.31 9.16
C PHE A 532 20.09 -8.70 9.39
N ASN A 533 19.36 -9.59 10.03
CA ASN A 533 19.71 -10.98 10.20
C ASN A 533 18.47 -11.87 10.00
N SER A 534 18.36 -12.51 8.84
CA SER A 534 17.31 -13.51 8.57
C SER A 534 17.78 -14.95 8.76
N HIS A 535 18.94 -15.17 9.42
CA HIS A 535 19.35 -16.49 9.92
C HIS A 535 18.54 -16.88 11.16
N ASN A 536 18.45 -18.17 11.40
CA ASN A 536 17.84 -18.77 12.59
C ASN A 536 18.77 -18.80 13.81
N GLU A 537 19.96 -18.19 13.71
CA GLU A 537 20.95 -18.08 14.78
C GLU A 537 21.35 -16.63 15.03
N PRO A 538 21.68 -16.24 16.26
CA PRO A 538 22.26 -14.93 16.54
C PRO A 538 23.61 -14.77 15.83
N ILE A 539 23.85 -13.61 15.23
CA ILE A 539 25.13 -13.28 14.59
C ILE A 539 25.63 -11.96 15.17
N PRO A 540 26.68 -11.98 16.01
CA PRO A 540 27.30 -10.74 16.49
C PRO A 540 27.77 -9.89 15.30
N PHE A 541 27.28 -8.66 15.20
CA PHE A 541 27.63 -7.76 14.11
C PHE A 541 28.67 -6.74 14.59
N ARG A 542 29.87 -6.77 14.05
CA ARG A 542 30.93 -5.83 14.40
C ARG A 542 30.59 -4.44 13.86
N LEU A 543 30.51 -3.44 14.72
CA LEU A 543 30.16 -2.09 14.35
C LEU A 543 31.27 -1.43 13.51
N PRO A 544 30.92 -0.72 12.41
CA PRO A 544 31.91 -0.11 11.52
C PRO A 544 32.61 1.07 12.20
N PRO A 545 33.82 1.44 11.72
CA PRO A 545 34.59 2.53 12.29
C PRO A 545 33.88 3.89 12.14
N HIS A 546 34.15 4.77 13.11
CA HIS A 546 33.68 6.15 13.18
C HIS A 546 34.77 7.06 13.77
N ALA A 547 34.55 8.38 13.80
CA ALA A 547 35.51 9.30 14.41
C ALA A 547 35.63 9.09 15.91
N PRO A 548 36.77 9.44 16.55
CA PRO A 548 37.03 9.15 17.97
C PRO A 548 36.04 9.78 18.97
N ASN A 549 35.32 10.84 18.55
CA ASN A 549 34.31 11.53 19.36
C ASN A 549 32.89 11.09 19.03
N GLU A 550 32.71 10.04 18.25
CA GLU A 550 31.42 9.49 17.85
C GLU A 550 31.16 8.17 18.56
N TYR A 551 29.90 7.71 18.52
CA TYR A 551 29.45 6.43 19.05
C TYR A 551 28.14 6.01 18.36
N TRP A 552 27.88 4.72 18.25
CA TRP A 552 26.61 4.18 17.81
C TRP A 552 25.61 4.12 18.96
N HIS A 553 24.38 4.52 18.69
CA HIS A 553 23.28 4.50 19.64
C HIS A 553 22.13 3.66 19.08
N PRO A 554 21.77 2.52 19.71
CA PRO A 554 20.60 1.75 19.30
C PRO A 554 19.30 2.54 19.48
N GLU A 555 18.53 2.71 18.43
CA GLU A 555 17.25 3.43 18.43
C GLU A 555 16.06 2.48 18.40
N LEU A 556 16.20 1.37 17.66
CA LEU A 556 15.15 0.37 17.47
C LEU A 556 15.78 -1.00 17.29
N ASP A 557 15.20 -2.02 17.94
CA ASP A 557 15.54 -3.43 17.76
C ASP A 557 14.24 -4.25 17.78
N THR A 558 14.14 -5.23 16.89
CA THR A 558 12.92 -6.03 16.71
C THR A 558 12.85 -7.24 17.64
N ALA A 559 13.99 -7.62 18.26
CA ALA A 559 14.11 -8.79 19.12
C ALA A 559 14.29 -8.45 20.60
N ILE A 560 14.99 -7.36 20.91
CA ILE A 560 15.29 -6.96 22.29
C ILE A 560 14.85 -5.51 22.51
N GLU A 561 14.37 -5.21 23.70
CA GLU A 561 14.17 -3.81 24.07
C GLU A 561 15.51 -3.09 24.06
N SER A 562 15.59 -2.03 23.25
CA SER A 562 16.81 -1.26 23.06
C SER A 562 17.34 -0.73 24.40
N GLN A 563 18.44 -1.28 24.88
CA GLN A 563 19.21 -0.67 25.96
C GLN A 563 19.91 0.56 25.37
N LYS A 564 19.58 1.74 25.88
CA LYS A 564 20.17 3.03 25.48
C LYS A 564 21.64 3.13 25.95
N SER A 565 22.50 2.24 25.48
CA SER A 565 23.94 2.25 25.74
C SER A 565 24.71 2.76 24.52
N ARG A 566 25.74 3.53 24.75
CA ARG A 566 26.69 3.93 23.70
C ARG A 566 27.54 2.73 23.33
N MET A 567 27.71 2.48 22.05
CA MET A 567 28.58 1.44 21.51
C MET A 567 29.63 2.06 20.60
N TYR A 568 30.81 1.48 20.58
CA TYR A 568 31.93 2.04 19.84
C TYR A 568 32.33 1.16 18.65
N ALA A 569 33.19 1.69 17.80
CA ALA A 569 33.74 0.95 16.67
C ALA A 569 34.34 -0.38 17.12
N ASP A 570 34.23 -1.40 16.30
CA ASP A 570 34.66 -2.78 16.53
C ASP A 570 33.95 -3.54 17.69
N GLU A 571 33.07 -2.88 18.44
CA GLU A 571 32.23 -3.60 19.42
C GLU A 571 31.22 -4.48 18.68
N PRO A 572 30.98 -5.73 19.13
CA PRO A 572 29.97 -6.61 18.55
C PRO A 572 28.56 -6.21 19.03
N TYR A 573 27.69 -5.83 18.12
CA TYR A 573 26.26 -5.72 18.40
C TYR A 573 25.64 -7.12 18.48
N PRO A 574 24.88 -7.48 19.52
CA PRO A 574 24.35 -8.83 19.72
C PRO A 574 23.09 -9.08 18.87
N LEU A 575 23.21 -9.00 17.54
CA LEU A 575 22.10 -9.12 16.61
C LEU A 575 21.49 -10.52 16.69
N GLN A 576 20.23 -10.59 17.10
CA GLN A 576 19.53 -11.84 17.35
C GLN A 576 19.13 -12.56 16.05
N ALA A 577 18.74 -13.85 16.17
CA ALA A 577 18.16 -14.61 15.08
C ALA A 577 16.88 -13.94 14.58
N ASN A 578 16.67 -13.92 13.26
CA ASN A 578 15.49 -13.34 12.63
C ASN A 578 15.15 -11.95 13.18
N SER A 579 16.12 -11.04 13.17
CA SER A 579 15.95 -9.71 13.75
C SER A 579 16.59 -8.59 12.93
N MET A 580 16.15 -7.38 13.20
CA MET A 580 16.63 -6.14 12.63
C MET A 580 16.94 -5.15 13.76
N ALA A 581 18.02 -4.38 13.61
CA ALA A 581 18.35 -3.29 14.52
C ALA A 581 18.70 -2.02 13.76
N VAL A 582 18.33 -0.88 14.32
CA VAL A 582 18.63 0.46 13.76
C VAL A 582 19.46 1.22 14.79
N LEU A 583 20.64 1.65 14.38
CA LEU A 583 21.55 2.44 15.20
C LEU A 583 21.76 3.81 14.52
N LYS A 584 21.91 4.82 15.37
CA LYS A 584 22.21 6.19 14.96
C LYS A 584 23.61 6.58 15.42
N LEU A 585 24.37 7.28 14.56
CA LEU A 585 25.67 7.81 14.92
C LEU A 585 25.51 9.10 15.73
N GLY A 586 25.90 9.06 16.98
CA GLY A 586 25.90 10.20 17.90
C GLY A 586 27.29 10.80 18.05
N ARG A 587 27.35 12.06 18.51
CA ARG A 587 28.60 12.75 18.81
C ARG A 587 28.67 13.14 20.28
N GLN A 588 29.84 12.93 20.93
CA GLN A 588 30.09 13.47 22.25
C GLN A 588 30.22 14.99 22.18
N LYS A 589 29.41 15.71 22.96
CA LYS A 589 29.64 17.15 23.13
C LYS A 589 31.03 17.32 23.79
N ARG A 590 31.94 18.09 23.17
CA ARG A 590 33.17 18.52 23.85
C ARG A 590 32.75 19.24 25.13
N SER A 591 33.11 18.74 26.28
CA SER A 591 33.08 19.52 27.53
C SER A 591 34.09 20.67 27.34
N ILE A 592 33.59 21.86 27.13
CA ILE A 592 34.42 23.06 27.29
C ILE A 592 34.71 23.12 28.78
N LEU A 593 35.85 22.55 29.22
CA LEU A 593 36.41 22.89 30.53
C LEU A 593 36.66 24.39 30.49
N PRO A 594 36.10 25.17 31.42
CA PRO A 594 36.50 26.57 31.53
C PRO A 594 38.02 26.60 31.76
N MET A 595 38.77 27.28 30.90
CA MET A 595 40.14 27.61 31.18
C MET A 595 40.11 28.44 32.48
N LEU A 596 40.60 27.87 33.57
CA LEU A 596 40.92 28.60 34.76
C LEU A 596 42.06 29.56 34.40
N SER A 597 41.69 30.83 34.24
CA SER A 597 42.61 31.97 34.19
C SER A 597 43.19 32.26 35.55
#